data_da92efcf702a3112ae47872bed308bd4
#
_entry.id   da92efcf702a3112ae47872bed308bd4
#
_cell.length_a   1.000
_cell.length_b   1.000
_cell.length_c   1.000
_cell.angle_alpha   90.00
_cell.angle_beta   90.00
_cell.angle_gamma   90.00
#
_symmetry.space_group_name_H-M   'P 1'
#
loop_
_entity.id
_entity.type
_entity.pdbx_description
1 polymer ?
#
loop_
_entity_poly.entity_id
_entity_poly.type
_entity_poly.pdbx_seq_one_letter_code
_entity_poly.pdbx_strand_id
1 'polypeptide(L)'
;FGDSYTNLLNEAYGKEIWYSEGIAPCNVPELTVQADESGLVGKNGPIDVANRIINSYYNGKMVMYEFQPAVAAYYDGACYAPKQLIRAWEPWSGHFVLDIGFWLAMHFSRFARKGWMYVNGACYGDGEENHAIANTTHNFMTLTAPDRSEMSMFFTNESEDVRIYTVQVKDMAFEPTVFSSVITKGPSGRQAYDANWFRIGKKIRPIRNHRDTFTIKVPPRSIMTVTTMDVSWVDGVNTFPAVQPHLSSRLALPYTENLQYTKEEI
;
A
#
# COMPACT_ATOMS: atom_id res chain seq x y z
N PHE A 1 -11.00 5.79 -13.89
CA PHE A 1 -11.97 5.02 -13.10
C PHE A 1 -11.94 5.53 -11.66
N GLY A 2 -13.08 5.69 -10.98
CA GLY A 2 -13.16 6.22 -9.63
C GLY A 2 -13.43 7.71 -9.59
N ASP A 3 -14.26 8.14 -10.45
CA ASP A 3 -14.65 9.50 -10.69
C ASP A 3 -16.00 9.83 -10.03
N SER A 4 -16.40 11.05 -10.19
CA SER A 4 -17.64 11.62 -9.66
C SER A 4 -18.92 10.83 -10.00
N TYR A 5 -18.89 9.97 -11.02
CA TYR A 5 -20.07 9.18 -11.40
C TYR A 5 -20.37 8.05 -10.41
N THR A 6 -19.35 7.40 -9.86
CA THR A 6 -19.56 6.35 -8.85
C THR A 6 -20.09 6.91 -7.56
N ASN A 7 -19.69 8.13 -7.18
CA ASN A 7 -20.29 8.84 -6.06
C ASN A 7 -21.79 9.07 -6.26
N LEU A 8 -22.21 9.48 -7.45
CA LEU A 8 -23.63 9.66 -7.79
C LEU A 8 -24.42 8.35 -7.66
N LEU A 9 -23.82 7.21 -8.02
CA LEU A 9 -24.46 5.91 -7.85
C LEU A 9 -24.61 5.55 -6.37
N ASN A 10 -23.60 5.83 -5.56
CA ASN A 10 -23.67 5.63 -4.11
C ASN A 10 -24.78 6.49 -3.48
N GLU A 11 -24.86 7.77 -3.85
CA GLU A 11 -25.88 8.69 -3.38
C GLU A 11 -27.30 8.28 -3.81
N ALA A 12 -27.46 7.88 -5.08
CA ALA A 12 -28.77 7.53 -5.64
C ALA A 12 -29.34 6.22 -5.09
N TYR A 13 -28.48 5.24 -4.84
CA TYR A 13 -28.90 3.88 -4.48
C TYR A 13 -28.54 3.46 -3.06
N GLY A 14 -27.73 4.22 -2.33
CA GLY A 14 -27.26 3.89 -0.97
C GLY A 14 -26.48 2.58 -0.91
N LYS A 15 -25.81 2.17 -2.01
CA LYS A 15 -25.04 0.93 -2.09
C LYS A 15 -23.55 1.19 -2.00
N GLU A 16 -22.85 0.24 -1.40
CA GLU A 16 -21.38 0.23 -1.43
C GLU A 16 -20.88 0.06 -2.87
N ILE A 17 -19.85 0.81 -3.21
CA ILE A 17 -19.19 0.74 -4.50
C ILE A 17 -17.84 0.06 -4.32
N TRP A 18 -17.52 -0.89 -5.17
CA TRP A 18 -16.29 -1.65 -5.13
C TRP A 18 -15.44 -1.41 -6.37
N TYR A 19 -14.15 -1.22 -6.17
CA TYR A 19 -13.17 -1.26 -7.25
C TYR A 19 -12.68 -2.70 -7.41
N SER A 20 -13.42 -3.50 -8.16
CA SER A 20 -13.29 -4.96 -8.22
C SER A 20 -12.17 -5.48 -9.12
N GLU A 21 -11.48 -4.60 -9.84
CA GLU A 21 -10.31 -4.97 -10.66
C GLU A 21 -9.29 -3.84 -10.64
N GLY A 22 -8.67 -3.65 -9.48
CA GLY A 22 -7.64 -2.66 -9.29
C GLY A 22 -6.27 -3.19 -9.68
N ILE A 23 -5.51 -2.39 -10.43
CA ILE A 23 -4.15 -2.78 -10.81
C ILE A 23 -3.26 -2.93 -9.58
N ALA A 24 -2.49 -4.02 -9.51
CA ALA A 24 -1.34 -4.10 -8.61
C ALA A 24 -0.21 -3.18 -9.13
N PRO A 25 0.63 -2.64 -8.24
CA PRO A 25 1.70 -1.75 -8.66
C PRO A 25 2.67 -2.40 -9.65
N CYS A 26 3.13 -1.62 -10.62
CA CYS A 26 4.25 -1.99 -11.45
C CYS A 26 5.55 -1.71 -10.69
N ASN A 27 6.36 -2.75 -10.50
CA ASN A 27 7.56 -2.68 -9.68
C ASN A 27 8.86 -2.69 -10.51
N VAL A 28 8.73 -2.61 -11.81
CA VAL A 28 9.88 -2.61 -12.73
C VAL A 28 10.07 -1.18 -13.24
N PRO A 29 11.13 -0.49 -12.81
CA PRO A 29 11.36 0.90 -13.18
C PRO A 29 11.36 1.14 -14.69
N GLU A 30 11.86 0.19 -15.46
CA GLU A 30 11.94 0.27 -16.92
C GLU A 30 10.56 0.28 -17.60
N LEU A 31 9.54 -0.26 -16.91
CA LEU A 31 8.15 -0.32 -17.40
C LEU A 31 7.23 0.68 -16.72
N THR A 32 7.72 1.39 -15.71
CA THR A 32 6.98 2.41 -14.99
C THR A 32 7.27 3.78 -15.61
N VAL A 33 6.27 4.36 -16.26
CA VAL A 33 6.41 5.70 -16.87
C VAL A 33 6.69 6.72 -15.78
N GLN A 34 7.73 7.54 -15.98
CA GLN A 34 8.19 8.55 -15.02
C GLN A 34 8.64 7.97 -13.68
N ALA A 35 9.11 6.73 -13.67
CA ALA A 35 9.73 6.14 -12.49
C ALA A 35 10.97 6.93 -12.07
N ASP A 36 11.16 7.00 -10.76
CA ASP A 36 12.37 7.51 -10.17
C ASP A 36 13.22 6.38 -9.54
N GLU A 37 14.38 6.73 -9.00
CA GLU A 37 15.29 5.77 -8.36
C GLU A 37 14.71 5.12 -7.10
N SER A 38 13.63 5.68 -6.53
CA SER A 38 13.00 5.12 -5.33
C SER A 38 12.20 3.84 -5.59
N GLY A 39 11.83 3.61 -6.85
CA GLY A 39 10.91 2.53 -7.22
C GLY A 39 9.48 2.69 -6.66
N LEU A 40 9.17 3.84 -6.04
CA LEU A 40 7.86 4.14 -5.45
C LEU A 40 7.05 5.11 -6.31
N VAL A 41 7.73 6.00 -7.02
CA VAL A 41 7.15 7.05 -7.85
C VAL A 41 7.02 6.57 -9.29
N GLY A 42 6.03 7.07 -9.99
CA GLY A 42 5.77 6.82 -11.40
C GLY A 42 4.38 6.26 -11.65
N LYS A 43 3.94 6.33 -12.89
CA LYS A 43 2.63 5.85 -13.31
C LYS A 43 2.51 4.34 -13.04
N ASN A 44 1.44 3.95 -12.37
CA ASN A 44 1.21 2.59 -11.87
C ASN A 44 2.27 2.11 -10.85
N GLY A 45 3.11 2.99 -10.36
CA GLY A 45 3.99 2.68 -9.23
C GLY A 45 3.23 2.60 -7.90
N PRO A 46 3.90 2.20 -6.82
CA PRO A 46 3.24 2.00 -5.52
C PRO A 46 2.54 3.24 -4.96
N ILE A 47 3.12 4.42 -5.08
CA ILE A 47 2.48 5.66 -4.58
C ILE A 47 1.28 6.03 -5.47
N ASP A 48 1.39 5.89 -6.79
CA ASP A 48 0.27 6.15 -7.71
C ASP A 48 -0.92 5.22 -7.40
N VAL A 49 -0.66 3.94 -7.15
CA VAL A 49 -1.71 3.00 -6.75
C VAL A 49 -2.29 3.33 -5.37
N ALA A 50 -1.46 3.75 -4.41
CA ALA A 50 -1.94 4.23 -3.11
C ALA A 50 -2.84 5.46 -3.24
N ASN A 51 -2.43 6.42 -4.07
CA ASN A 51 -3.22 7.61 -4.40
C ASN A 51 -4.55 7.21 -5.05
N ARG A 52 -4.53 6.21 -5.94
CA ARG A 52 -5.74 5.69 -6.58
C ARG A 52 -6.72 5.08 -5.57
N ILE A 53 -6.22 4.34 -4.58
CA ILE A 53 -7.05 3.81 -3.49
C ILE A 53 -7.71 4.97 -2.71
N ILE A 54 -6.94 5.97 -2.33
CA ILE A 54 -7.43 7.14 -1.58
C ILE A 54 -8.46 7.93 -2.41
N ASN A 55 -8.13 8.21 -3.67
CA ASN A 55 -9.00 8.95 -4.59
C ASN A 55 -10.28 8.17 -4.92
N SER A 56 -10.20 6.87 -5.08
CA SER A 56 -11.38 6.02 -5.34
C SER A 56 -12.40 6.14 -4.22
N TYR A 57 -11.96 6.27 -2.96
CA TYR A 57 -12.87 6.58 -1.87
C TYR A 57 -13.30 8.06 -1.88
N TYR A 58 -12.34 8.97 -1.92
CA TYR A 58 -12.63 10.41 -1.77
C TYR A 58 -13.59 10.92 -2.84
N ASN A 59 -13.33 10.61 -4.10
CA ASN A 59 -14.12 11.07 -5.24
C ASN A 59 -15.26 10.11 -5.61
N GLY A 60 -15.03 8.79 -5.50
CA GLY A 60 -15.93 7.77 -6.01
C GLY A 60 -16.70 6.98 -4.96
N LYS A 61 -16.45 7.22 -3.66
CA LYS A 61 -17.04 6.46 -2.52
C LYS A 61 -16.83 4.95 -2.62
N MET A 62 -15.74 4.52 -3.26
CA MET A 62 -15.39 3.12 -3.34
C MET A 62 -14.78 2.67 -2.01
N VAL A 63 -15.30 1.62 -1.42
CA VAL A 63 -14.91 1.10 -0.10
C VAL A 63 -14.08 -0.17 -0.15
N MET A 64 -13.82 -0.67 -1.33
CA MET A 64 -12.98 -1.84 -1.58
C MET A 64 -12.08 -1.59 -2.80
N TYR A 65 -10.85 -2.05 -2.73
CA TYR A 65 -9.91 -2.07 -3.85
C TYR A 65 -9.32 -3.49 -3.96
N GLU A 66 -9.57 -4.15 -5.07
CA GLU A 66 -9.13 -5.52 -5.32
C GLU A 66 -7.89 -5.52 -6.22
N PHE A 67 -6.77 -5.97 -5.68
CA PHE A 67 -5.51 -6.02 -6.43
C PHE A 67 -5.51 -7.15 -7.46
N GLN A 68 -5.14 -6.83 -8.70
CA GLN A 68 -5.01 -7.78 -9.79
C GLN A 68 -3.67 -7.57 -10.50
N PRO A 69 -2.85 -8.63 -10.57
CA PRO A 69 -2.88 -9.88 -9.82
C PRO A 69 -2.17 -9.80 -8.45
N ALA A 70 -2.55 -10.64 -7.51
CA ALA A 70 -1.81 -10.78 -6.25
C ALA A 70 -0.49 -11.52 -6.46
N VAL A 71 -0.52 -12.61 -7.22
CA VAL A 71 0.67 -13.39 -7.61
C VAL A 71 0.71 -13.49 -9.13
N ALA A 72 1.84 -13.19 -9.73
CA ALA A 72 2.04 -13.38 -11.17
C ALA A 72 3.41 -13.94 -11.49
N ALA A 73 3.44 -14.76 -12.55
CA ALA A 73 4.66 -15.22 -13.18
C ALA A 73 5.20 -14.15 -14.15
N TYR A 74 6.49 -13.98 -14.15
CA TYR A 74 7.18 -13.13 -15.11
C TYR A 74 8.43 -13.84 -15.61
N TYR A 75 8.44 -14.23 -16.86
CA TYR A 75 9.53 -14.89 -17.55
C TYR A 75 9.59 -14.42 -19.00
N ASP A 76 10.68 -14.69 -19.66
CA ASP A 76 10.86 -14.31 -21.06
C ASP A 76 9.74 -14.88 -21.94
N GLY A 77 9.08 -13.99 -22.67
CA GLY A 77 7.90 -14.32 -23.47
C GLY A 77 6.57 -14.24 -22.75
N ALA A 78 6.53 -13.90 -21.46
CA ALA A 78 5.28 -13.58 -20.79
C ALA A 78 4.60 -12.36 -21.44
N CYS A 79 3.30 -12.47 -21.71
CA CYS A 79 2.58 -11.44 -22.45
C CYS A 79 2.12 -10.27 -21.59
N TYR A 80 2.36 -10.30 -20.29
CA TYR A 80 1.90 -9.25 -19.36
C TYR A 80 3.07 -8.50 -18.74
N ALA A 81 2.88 -7.19 -18.57
CA ALA A 81 3.81 -6.38 -17.80
C ALA A 81 3.85 -6.85 -16.34
N PRO A 82 5.02 -6.81 -15.69
CA PRO A 82 5.14 -7.19 -14.28
C PRO A 82 4.41 -6.19 -13.40
N LYS A 83 3.21 -6.57 -12.99
CA LYS A 83 2.32 -5.86 -12.07
C LYS A 83 1.74 -6.88 -11.12
N GLN A 84 2.30 -7.00 -9.94
CA GLN A 84 1.88 -8.00 -8.95
C GLN A 84 2.31 -7.57 -7.54
N LEU A 85 1.73 -8.21 -6.53
CA LEU A 85 2.20 -8.08 -5.15
C LEU A 85 3.34 -9.06 -4.88
N ILE A 86 3.22 -10.27 -5.42
CA ILE A 86 4.21 -11.34 -5.29
C ILE A 86 4.59 -11.81 -6.70
N ARG A 87 5.87 -11.79 -6.98
CA ARG A 87 6.41 -12.23 -8.26
C ARG A 87 6.95 -13.65 -8.15
N ALA A 88 6.29 -14.56 -8.83
CA ALA A 88 6.81 -15.90 -9.08
C ALA A 88 7.58 -15.87 -10.40
N TRP A 89 8.88 -15.56 -10.34
CA TRP A 89 9.72 -15.33 -11.51
C TRP A 89 9.64 -16.48 -12.52
N GLU A 90 9.92 -17.67 -12.03
CA GLU A 90 9.73 -18.93 -12.75
C GLU A 90 8.90 -19.84 -11.87
N PRO A 91 7.57 -19.91 -12.05
CA PRO A 91 6.67 -20.53 -11.07
C PRO A 91 6.98 -22.00 -10.78
N TRP A 92 7.56 -22.71 -11.75
CA TRP A 92 8.00 -24.10 -11.59
C TRP A 92 9.26 -24.27 -10.72
N SER A 93 9.98 -23.20 -10.42
CA SER A 93 11.17 -23.24 -9.56
C SER A 93 10.87 -23.15 -8.08
N GLY A 94 9.65 -22.78 -7.71
CA GLY A 94 9.29 -22.46 -6.33
C GLY A 94 9.85 -21.13 -5.82
N HIS A 95 10.59 -20.40 -6.66
CA HIS A 95 11.13 -19.10 -6.29
C HIS A 95 10.08 -18.00 -6.37
N PHE A 96 10.01 -17.15 -5.37
CA PHE A 96 9.17 -15.96 -5.39
C PHE A 96 9.84 -14.75 -4.71
N VAL A 97 9.40 -13.57 -5.07
CA VAL A 97 9.86 -12.31 -4.50
C VAL A 97 8.64 -11.50 -4.07
N LEU A 98 8.70 -10.91 -2.88
CA LEU A 98 7.74 -9.91 -2.47
C LEU A 98 8.11 -8.58 -3.11
N ASP A 99 7.27 -8.11 -4.00
CA ASP A 99 7.46 -6.81 -4.63
C ASP A 99 6.96 -5.69 -3.71
N ILE A 100 7.35 -4.45 -4.03
CA ILE A 100 6.99 -3.31 -3.18
C ILE A 100 5.48 -3.11 -3.07
N GLY A 101 4.71 -3.54 -4.07
CA GLY A 101 3.25 -3.56 -4.04
C GLY A 101 2.68 -4.39 -2.90
N PHE A 102 3.40 -5.42 -2.46
CA PHE A 102 3.02 -6.19 -1.29
C PHE A 102 3.00 -5.30 -0.03
N TRP A 103 4.03 -4.48 0.16
CA TRP A 103 4.12 -3.58 1.29
C TRP A 103 3.08 -2.47 1.25
N LEU A 104 2.77 -1.96 0.05
CA LEU A 104 1.64 -1.07 -0.14
C LEU A 104 0.32 -1.72 0.34
N ALA A 105 0.05 -2.95 -0.12
CA ALA A 105 -1.13 -3.69 0.29
C ALA A 105 -1.19 -3.92 1.80
N MET A 106 -0.04 -4.14 2.44
CA MET A 106 0.06 -4.28 3.90
C MET A 106 -0.38 -3.01 4.64
N HIS A 107 -0.06 -1.81 4.16
CA HIS A 107 -0.57 -0.58 4.78
C HIS A 107 -2.08 -0.59 4.88
N PHE A 108 -2.77 -0.80 3.78
CA PHE A 108 -4.24 -0.75 3.77
C PHE A 108 -4.88 -1.98 4.41
N SER A 109 -4.41 -3.19 4.11
CA SER A 109 -5.04 -4.42 4.60
C SER A 109 -4.83 -4.67 6.11
N ARG A 110 -3.72 -4.18 6.68
CA ARG A 110 -3.42 -4.41 8.11
C ARG A 110 -3.94 -3.30 9.01
N PHE A 111 -4.11 -2.09 8.50
CA PHE A 111 -4.49 -0.92 9.28
C PHE A 111 -5.85 -0.34 8.91
N ALA A 112 -6.57 -0.93 7.96
CA ALA A 112 -7.98 -0.67 7.67
C ALA A 112 -8.76 -1.97 7.81
N ARG A 113 -9.39 -2.19 8.97
CA ARG A 113 -10.13 -3.42 9.23
C ARG A 113 -11.53 -3.38 8.59
N LYS A 114 -12.03 -4.54 8.20
CA LYS A 114 -13.40 -4.67 7.72
C LYS A 114 -14.39 -4.08 8.75
N GLY A 115 -15.30 -3.25 8.25
CA GLY A 115 -16.30 -2.58 9.08
C GLY A 115 -15.84 -1.26 9.68
N TRP A 116 -14.59 -0.85 9.48
CA TRP A 116 -14.16 0.49 9.86
C TRP A 116 -14.80 1.56 8.99
N MET A 117 -15.00 2.72 9.59
CA MET A 117 -15.69 3.84 8.96
C MET A 117 -14.70 4.90 8.50
N TYR A 118 -14.90 5.42 7.30
CA TYR A 118 -14.14 6.56 6.80
C TYR A 118 -14.55 7.85 7.52
N VAL A 119 -13.56 8.63 7.88
CA VAL A 119 -13.76 9.98 8.44
C VAL A 119 -13.74 10.98 7.30
N ASN A 120 -14.91 11.28 6.71
CA ASN A 120 -15.01 12.10 5.48
C ASN A 120 -14.29 13.46 5.59
N GLY A 121 -14.36 14.13 6.73
CA GLY A 121 -13.67 15.42 6.95
C GLY A 121 -12.14 15.30 7.09
N ALA A 122 -11.61 14.07 7.13
CA ALA A 122 -10.19 13.77 7.22
C ALA A 122 -9.74 12.82 6.10
N CYS A 123 -10.39 12.91 4.96
CA CYS A 123 -9.98 12.27 3.70
C CYS A 123 -9.87 13.35 2.63
N TYR A 124 -8.81 13.29 1.84
CA TYR A 124 -8.59 14.18 0.71
C TYR A 124 -7.80 13.45 -0.38
N GLY A 125 -8.20 13.65 -1.61
CA GLY A 125 -7.52 13.14 -2.78
C GLY A 125 -7.53 14.17 -3.90
N ASP A 126 -6.38 14.44 -4.45
CA ASP A 126 -6.22 15.27 -5.65
C ASP A 126 -6.70 14.46 -6.86
N GLY A 127 -7.96 14.63 -7.20
CA GLY A 127 -8.68 13.84 -8.20
C GLY A 127 -8.32 14.09 -9.66
N GLU A 128 -7.09 14.48 -9.97
CA GLU A 128 -6.68 14.59 -11.37
C GLU A 128 -6.48 13.20 -11.96
N GLU A 129 -7.30 12.85 -12.94
CA GLU A 129 -7.18 11.67 -13.79
C GLU A 129 -5.86 11.61 -14.58
N ASN A 130 -5.16 12.72 -14.65
CA ASN A 130 -3.88 12.83 -15.29
C ASN A 130 -2.80 12.57 -14.25
N HIS A 131 -2.31 11.37 -14.23
CA HIS A 131 -1.13 10.85 -13.56
C HIS A 131 0.16 11.68 -13.76
N ALA A 132 0.02 12.98 -13.95
CA ALA A 132 1.12 13.89 -13.91
C ALA A 132 1.58 13.95 -12.46
N ILE A 133 2.82 13.60 -12.24
CA ILE A 133 3.54 13.79 -10.99
C ILE A 133 3.53 15.29 -10.71
N ALA A 134 2.43 15.78 -10.15
CA ALA A 134 2.39 17.12 -9.63
C ALA A 134 3.00 17.07 -8.23
N ASN A 135 4.09 17.77 -8.02
CA ASN A 135 4.73 17.93 -6.70
C ASN A 135 3.81 18.52 -5.62
N THR A 136 2.55 18.71 -5.93
CA THR A 136 1.53 19.39 -5.11
C THR A 136 0.44 18.45 -4.58
N THR A 137 0.40 17.19 -5.00
CA THR A 137 -0.68 16.28 -4.62
C THR A 137 -0.66 15.94 -3.12
N HIS A 138 -1.76 16.22 -2.46
CA HIS A 138 -2.00 15.84 -1.08
C HIS A 138 -3.02 14.73 -1.06
N ASN A 139 -2.59 13.50 -0.74
CA ASN A 139 -3.50 12.37 -0.61
C ASN A 139 -3.40 11.81 0.79
N PHE A 140 -4.53 11.79 1.49
CA PHE A 140 -4.64 11.16 2.78
C PHE A 140 -6.06 10.62 3.03
N MET A 141 -6.14 9.59 3.84
CA MET A 141 -7.37 8.91 4.18
C MET A 141 -7.35 8.51 5.64
N THR A 142 -8.46 8.68 6.33
CA THR A 142 -8.60 8.33 7.75
C THR A 142 -9.79 7.40 7.93
N LEU A 143 -9.55 6.31 8.68
CA LEU A 143 -10.58 5.37 9.10
C LEU A 143 -10.54 5.20 10.62
N THR A 144 -11.71 4.93 11.19
CA THR A 144 -11.87 4.60 12.61
C THR A 144 -12.69 3.33 12.79
N ALA A 145 -12.43 2.60 13.87
CA ALA A 145 -13.34 1.59 14.35
C ALA A 145 -14.73 2.20 14.61
N PRO A 146 -15.83 1.44 14.45
CA PRO A 146 -17.19 1.95 14.69
C PRO A 146 -17.41 2.49 16.10
N ASP A 147 -16.75 1.89 17.10
CA ASP A 147 -16.77 2.32 18.50
C ASP A 147 -15.75 3.42 18.82
N ARG A 148 -15.00 3.89 17.82
CA ARG A 148 -13.94 4.90 17.93
C ARG A 148 -12.80 4.52 18.88
N SER A 149 -12.60 3.23 19.14
CA SER A 149 -11.51 2.71 19.97
C SER A 149 -10.15 2.70 19.26
N GLU A 150 -10.15 2.65 17.94
CA GLU A 150 -8.94 2.64 17.12
C GLU A 150 -9.12 3.53 15.89
N MET A 151 -8.00 4.06 15.39
CA MET A 151 -7.98 4.81 14.14
C MET A 151 -6.68 4.61 13.39
N SER A 152 -6.75 4.79 12.08
CA SER A 152 -5.60 4.82 11.19
C SER A 152 -5.73 5.93 10.15
N MET A 153 -4.62 6.59 9.90
CA MET A 153 -4.46 7.63 8.88
C MET A 153 -3.41 7.18 7.88
N PHE A 154 -3.72 7.28 6.61
CA PHE A 154 -2.85 6.88 5.50
C PHE A 154 -2.44 8.13 4.73
N PHE A 155 -1.16 8.27 4.48
CA PHE A 155 -0.58 9.40 3.76
C PHE A 155 0.32 8.90 2.65
N THR A 156 0.32 9.61 1.53
CA THR A 156 1.31 9.45 0.47
C THR A 156 2.08 10.73 0.27
N ASN A 157 3.32 10.60 -0.14
CA ASN A 157 4.16 11.74 -0.51
C ASN A 157 5.05 11.36 -1.68
N GLU A 158 4.75 11.90 -2.86
CA GLU A 158 5.54 11.72 -4.07
C GLU A 158 6.69 12.72 -4.19
N SER A 159 6.62 13.82 -3.44
CA SER A 159 7.58 14.91 -3.55
C SER A 159 8.96 14.55 -2.97
N GLU A 160 9.94 15.35 -3.30
CA GLU A 160 11.29 15.29 -2.73
C GLU A 160 11.39 15.91 -1.34
N ASP A 161 10.36 16.64 -0.95
CA ASP A 161 10.31 17.36 0.32
C ASP A 161 9.46 16.62 1.37
N VAL A 162 9.76 16.85 2.63
CA VAL A 162 8.94 16.39 3.75
C VAL A 162 7.61 17.15 3.74
N ARG A 163 6.49 16.43 3.74
CA ARG A 163 5.16 17.04 3.93
C ARG A 163 4.79 17.03 5.39
N ILE A 164 4.23 18.16 5.83
CA ILE A 164 3.87 18.37 7.24
C ILE A 164 2.36 18.59 7.32
N TYR A 165 1.71 17.77 8.14
CA TYR A 165 0.29 17.89 8.45
C TYR A 165 0.13 18.21 9.93
N THR A 166 -0.79 19.13 10.25
CA THR A 166 -1.28 19.33 11.61
C THR A 166 -2.65 18.69 11.70
N VAL A 167 -2.77 17.70 12.56
CA VAL A 167 -3.99 16.90 12.72
C VAL A 167 -4.56 17.15 14.13
N GLN A 168 -5.81 17.56 14.19
CA GLN A 168 -6.56 17.63 15.43
C GLN A 168 -7.50 16.42 15.52
N VAL A 169 -7.39 15.66 16.61
CA VAL A 169 -8.17 14.44 16.84
C VAL A 169 -9.23 14.72 17.90
N LYS A 170 -10.50 14.49 17.53
CA LYS A 170 -11.65 14.69 18.39
C LYS A 170 -12.56 13.47 18.38
N ASP A 171 -13.40 13.38 19.39
CA ASP A 171 -14.48 12.40 19.47
C ASP A 171 -14.05 10.92 19.40
N MET A 172 -12.81 10.61 19.79
CA MET A 172 -12.39 9.23 20.02
C MET A 172 -12.96 8.71 21.36
N ALA A 173 -13.13 7.40 21.49
CA ALA A 173 -13.55 6.76 22.74
C ALA A 173 -12.50 6.94 23.87
N PHE A 174 -11.29 7.33 23.53
CA PHE A 174 -10.20 7.66 24.46
C PHE A 174 -9.39 8.84 23.90
N GLU A 175 -8.63 9.52 24.76
CA GLU A 175 -7.72 10.58 24.33
C GLU A 175 -6.39 9.96 23.87
N PRO A 176 -6.06 9.99 22.58
CA PRO A 176 -4.79 9.41 22.11
C PRO A 176 -3.60 10.21 22.64
N THR A 177 -2.71 9.56 23.39
CA THR A 177 -1.49 10.17 23.91
C THR A 177 -0.28 9.96 23.01
N VAL A 178 -0.36 9.01 22.08
CA VAL A 178 0.67 8.67 21.14
C VAL A 178 0.09 7.92 19.96
N PHE A 179 0.58 8.23 18.76
CA PHE A 179 0.39 7.41 17.58
C PHE A 179 1.66 6.65 17.24
N SER A 180 1.50 5.42 16.81
CA SER A 180 2.54 4.66 16.12
C SER A 180 2.53 5.02 14.63
N SER A 181 3.65 4.85 13.96
CA SER A 181 3.70 5.00 12.52
C SER A 181 4.42 3.82 11.86
N VAL A 182 4.00 3.50 10.65
CA VAL A 182 4.64 2.52 9.76
C VAL A 182 4.92 3.21 8.44
N ILE A 183 6.10 2.98 7.88
CA ILE A 183 6.57 3.70 6.71
C ILE A 183 7.11 2.71 5.68
N THR A 184 6.65 2.86 4.44
CA THR A 184 7.31 2.32 3.26
C THR A 184 8.00 3.48 2.56
N LYS A 185 9.32 3.38 2.44
CA LYS A 185 10.15 4.37 1.76
C LYS A 185 11.11 3.65 0.84
N GLY A 186 11.26 4.13 -0.38
CA GLY A 186 12.24 3.61 -1.30
C GLY A 186 13.67 3.77 -0.79
N PRO A 187 14.61 3.04 -1.37
CA PRO A 187 16.01 3.16 -1.02
C PRO A 187 16.49 4.60 -1.22
N SER A 188 17.36 5.07 -0.35
CA SER A 188 18.09 6.31 -0.56
C SER A 188 19.32 6.02 -1.42
N GLY A 189 19.38 6.62 -2.63
CA GLY A 189 20.45 6.40 -3.57
C GLY A 189 20.34 5.07 -4.34
N ARG A 190 21.44 4.63 -4.94
CA ARG A 190 21.49 3.44 -5.81
C ARG A 190 21.48 2.10 -5.07
N GLN A 191 20.93 2.03 -3.88
CA GLN A 191 20.87 0.78 -3.15
C GLN A 191 19.72 -0.09 -3.69
N ALA A 192 20.05 -1.34 -3.94
CA ALA A 192 19.04 -2.34 -4.20
C ALA A 192 18.02 -2.40 -3.06
N TYR A 193 16.84 -2.80 -3.37
CA TYR A 193 15.76 -3.03 -2.42
C TYR A 193 16.24 -3.83 -1.21
N ASP A 194 16.04 -3.29 -0.03
CA ASP A 194 16.23 -4.04 1.19
C ASP A 194 14.88 -4.39 1.83
N ALA A 195 14.90 -5.42 2.68
CA ALA A 195 13.71 -5.91 3.38
C ALA A 195 13.12 -4.91 4.39
N ASN A 196 13.74 -3.72 4.57
CA ASN A 196 13.35 -2.72 5.56
C ASN A 196 12.31 -1.71 5.06
N TRP A 197 11.58 -1.99 4.00
CA TRP A 197 10.63 -1.05 3.43
C TRP A 197 9.35 -0.87 4.22
N PHE A 198 8.93 -1.90 4.92
CA PHE A 198 7.78 -1.84 5.80
C PHE A 198 8.27 -1.85 7.23
N ARG A 199 8.52 -0.67 7.80
CA ARG A 199 9.18 -0.51 9.09
C ARG A 199 8.43 0.41 10.03
N ILE A 200 8.64 0.20 11.33
CA ILE A 200 8.16 1.12 12.35
C ILE A 200 8.86 2.47 12.19
N GLY A 201 8.07 3.51 12.11
CA GLY A 201 8.53 4.89 12.12
C GLY A 201 8.60 5.45 13.55
N LYS A 202 8.77 6.76 13.64
CA LYS A 202 8.79 7.44 14.93
C LYS A 202 7.40 7.49 15.56
N LYS A 203 7.33 7.33 16.87
CA LYS A 203 6.12 7.62 17.64
C LYS A 203 5.80 9.11 17.56
N ILE A 204 4.53 9.43 17.33
CA ILE A 204 4.03 10.79 17.17
C ILE A 204 3.26 11.15 18.44
N ARG A 205 3.68 12.22 19.09
CA ARG A 205 3.08 12.71 20.33
C ARG A 205 2.35 14.02 20.08
N PRO A 206 1.38 14.39 20.95
CA PRO A 206 0.71 15.67 20.84
C PRO A 206 1.69 16.84 20.90
N ILE A 207 1.31 17.94 20.28
CA ILE A 207 2.01 19.22 20.40
C ILE A 207 1.94 19.71 21.83
N ARG A 208 3.03 20.28 22.34
CA ARG A 208 3.06 20.86 23.70
C ARG A 208 1.90 21.84 23.89
N ASN A 209 1.14 21.66 24.97
CA ASN A 209 -0.07 22.41 25.35
C ASN A 209 -1.32 22.17 24.45
N HIS A 210 -1.27 21.23 23.50
CA HIS A 210 -2.40 20.84 22.65
C HIS A 210 -2.50 19.32 22.61
N ARG A 211 -3.19 18.73 23.59
CA ARG A 211 -3.23 17.27 23.78
C ARG A 211 -3.91 16.51 22.64
N ASP A 212 -4.80 17.18 21.92
CA ASP A 212 -5.56 16.66 20.80
C ASP A 212 -4.92 16.91 19.42
N THR A 213 -3.80 17.65 19.39
CA THR A 213 -3.18 18.12 18.14
C THR A 213 -1.80 17.49 17.93
N PHE A 214 -1.59 16.97 16.75
CA PHE A 214 -0.39 16.22 16.37
C PHE A 214 0.24 16.81 15.11
N THR A 215 1.56 16.80 15.05
CA THR A 215 2.30 17.11 13.82
C THR A 215 2.80 15.83 13.19
N ILE A 216 2.32 15.52 11.99
CA ILE A 216 2.72 14.37 11.19
C ILE A 216 3.66 14.83 10.10
N LYS A 217 4.86 14.26 10.07
CA LYS A 217 5.88 14.53 9.04
C LYS A 217 5.99 13.31 8.14
N VAL A 218 5.45 13.42 6.94
CA VAL A 218 5.49 12.36 5.92
C VAL A 218 6.79 12.51 5.13
N PRO A 219 7.68 11.52 5.16
CA PRO A 219 8.95 11.59 4.45
C PRO A 219 8.76 11.75 2.93
N PRO A 220 9.77 12.26 2.22
CA PRO A 220 9.77 12.25 0.76
C PRO A 220 9.58 10.84 0.21
N ARG A 221 8.92 10.72 -0.93
CA ARG A 221 8.78 9.47 -1.70
C ARG A 221 8.41 8.29 -0.80
N SER A 222 7.27 8.43 -0.10
CA SER A 222 6.86 7.44 0.89
C SER A 222 5.36 7.23 0.98
N ILE A 223 5.01 6.08 1.53
CA ILE A 223 3.68 5.74 2.03
C ILE A 223 3.81 5.64 3.55
N MET A 224 2.94 6.30 4.29
CA MET A 224 2.98 6.31 5.75
C MET A 224 1.60 6.02 6.33
N THR A 225 1.54 5.06 7.23
CA THR A 225 0.37 4.86 8.11
C THR A 225 0.68 5.40 9.49
N VAL A 226 -0.26 6.15 10.06
CA VAL A 226 -0.24 6.63 11.44
C VAL A 226 -1.45 6.05 12.14
N THR A 227 -1.24 5.35 13.26
CA THR A 227 -2.30 4.53 13.86
C THR A 227 -2.21 4.48 15.38
N THR A 228 -3.35 4.22 16.02
CA THR A 228 -3.44 3.87 17.44
C THR A 228 -3.25 2.37 17.70
N MET A 229 -3.27 1.55 16.62
CA MET A 229 -3.12 0.11 16.71
C MET A 229 -1.70 -0.30 17.14
N ASP A 230 -1.58 -1.52 17.65
CA ASP A 230 -0.27 -2.13 17.89
C ASP A 230 0.47 -2.38 16.58
N VAL A 231 1.74 -1.99 16.55
CA VAL A 231 2.65 -2.16 15.40
C VAL A 231 3.86 -3.05 15.75
N SER A 232 3.91 -3.65 16.93
CA SER A 232 5.06 -4.45 17.40
C SER A 232 5.40 -5.62 16.47
N TRP A 233 4.40 -6.13 15.75
CA TRP A 233 4.53 -7.22 14.78
C TRP A 233 5.27 -6.80 13.49
N VAL A 234 5.37 -5.51 13.20
CA VAL A 234 5.96 -4.99 11.95
C VAL A 234 7.42 -5.38 11.81
N ASP A 235 8.19 -5.28 12.88
CA ASP A 235 9.61 -5.65 12.83
C ASP A 235 9.82 -7.16 12.59
N GLY A 236 8.87 -8.00 13.00
CA GLY A 236 8.89 -9.43 12.73
C GLY A 236 8.60 -9.80 11.26
N VAL A 237 7.88 -8.95 10.55
CA VAL A 237 7.54 -9.20 9.13
C VAL A 237 8.75 -8.99 8.22
N ASN A 238 9.70 -8.18 8.63
CA ASN A 238 10.96 -7.96 7.88
C ASN A 238 11.94 -9.14 7.96
N THR A 239 11.64 -10.14 8.77
CA THR A 239 12.42 -11.39 8.87
C THR A 239 11.91 -12.50 7.96
N PHE A 240 11.26 -12.17 6.87
CA PHE A 240 10.88 -13.17 5.87
C PHE A 240 12.10 -14.02 5.49
N PRO A 241 11.89 -15.34 5.36
CA PRO A 241 12.99 -16.22 4.97
C PRO A 241 13.63 -15.68 3.70
N ALA A 242 14.95 -15.73 3.68
CA ALA A 242 15.72 -15.37 2.50
C ALA A 242 15.06 -15.95 1.25
N VAL A 243 14.99 -15.12 0.22
CA VAL A 243 14.52 -15.50 -1.11
C VAL A 243 14.94 -16.94 -1.39
N GLN A 244 13.98 -17.83 -1.63
CA GLN A 244 14.27 -19.23 -1.93
C GLN A 244 15.24 -19.24 -3.11
N PRO A 245 16.36 -19.95 -3.01
CA PRO A 245 17.31 -20.01 -4.11
C PRO A 245 16.62 -20.57 -5.35
N HIS A 246 16.95 -20.04 -6.49
CA HIS A 246 16.56 -20.59 -7.79
C HIS A 246 16.88 -22.07 -7.83
N LEU A 247 15.87 -22.93 -7.74
CA LEU A 247 16.10 -24.37 -7.66
C LEU A 247 16.44 -24.99 -9.00
N SER A 248 16.04 -24.48 -10.08
CA SER A 248 16.41 -24.82 -11.47
C SER A 248 15.37 -24.25 -12.42
N SER A 249 15.78 -23.52 -13.41
CA SER A 249 14.88 -23.04 -14.47
C SER A 249 14.60 -24.11 -15.53
N ARG A 250 15.17 -25.29 -15.41
CA ARG A 250 15.02 -26.36 -16.41
C ARG A 250 14.55 -27.64 -15.77
N LEU A 251 13.48 -28.16 -16.34
CA LEU A 251 13.01 -29.50 -16.03
C LEU A 251 14.03 -30.51 -16.65
N ALA A 252 14.61 -31.36 -15.79
CA ALA A 252 15.47 -32.41 -16.28
C ALA A 252 14.63 -33.48 -17.00
N LEU A 253 14.97 -33.82 -18.24
CA LEU A 253 14.29 -34.87 -18.96
C LEU A 253 15.11 -36.18 -18.89
N PRO A 254 14.46 -37.34 -18.83
CA PRO A 254 13.03 -37.57 -18.80
C PRO A 254 12.41 -37.22 -17.43
N TYR A 255 11.25 -36.56 -17.44
CA TYR A 255 10.49 -36.23 -16.24
C TYR A 255 9.23 -37.07 -16.18
N THR A 256 8.96 -37.62 -15.01
CA THR A 256 7.72 -38.37 -14.74
C THR A 256 7.11 -37.86 -13.44
N GLU A 257 5.88 -37.41 -13.51
CA GLU A 257 5.08 -36.94 -12.37
C GLU A 257 3.94 -37.94 -12.16
N ASN A 258 3.83 -38.47 -10.97
CA ASN A 258 2.78 -39.43 -10.62
C ASN A 258 1.55 -38.79 -9.96
N LEU A 259 1.62 -37.48 -9.70
CA LEU A 259 0.54 -36.70 -9.06
C LEU A 259 0.09 -37.24 -7.70
N GLN A 260 0.95 -37.96 -7.01
CA GLN A 260 0.70 -38.49 -5.68
C GLN A 260 1.45 -37.64 -4.65
N TYR A 261 0.73 -36.68 -4.09
CA TYR A 261 1.27 -35.80 -3.04
C TYR A 261 0.75 -36.22 -1.67
N THR A 262 1.61 -36.15 -0.67
CA THR A 262 1.20 -36.27 0.72
C THR A 262 0.58 -34.94 1.20
N LYS A 263 -0.17 -34.98 2.32
CA LYS A 263 -0.73 -33.75 2.90
C LYS A 263 0.31 -32.71 3.33
N GLU A 264 1.57 -33.11 3.44
CA GLU A 264 2.69 -32.24 3.80
C GLU A 264 3.35 -31.60 2.59
N GLU A 265 3.03 -32.06 1.39
CA GLU A 265 3.61 -31.59 0.10
C GLU A 265 2.62 -30.69 -0.68
N ILE A 266 1.40 -30.50 -0.18
CA ILE A 266 0.39 -29.60 -0.67
C ILE A 266 0.21 -28.46 0.37
#